data_c6297999c78c85540eb7b9d0ac3910d4
#
_entry.id   c6297999c78c85540eb7b9d0ac3910d4
#
_cell.length_a   1.000
_cell.length_b   1.000
_cell.length_c   1.000
_cell.angle_alpha   90.00
_cell.angle_beta   90.00
_cell.angle_gamma   90.00
#
_symmetry.space_group_name_H-M   'P 1'
#
loop_
_entity.id
_entity.type
_entity.pdbx_description
1 polymer ?
#
loop_
_entity_poly.entity_id
_entity_poly.type
_entity_poly.pdbx_seq_one_letter_code
_entity_poly.pdbx_strand_id
1 'polypeptide(L)'
;YKSRHPEVEVTYNVTLGTQQVSREAEDLELEPENTDFDRLMEDLQYLPKLRKITLDGTALTREELSQLRDTYEETVFLCHFQILGNTYPEDTQELDVSQMTGEEVEEVAEVLQKLPMLQSVELMDGEDKSELTLEDVSKLQKAVPGAKFHYSFDLFGKRVSTLDERIEFKNKRLGDDREEELRQALDVLKDCKYM
;
A
#
# COMPACT_ATOMS: atom_id res chain seq x y z
N TYR A 1 4.37 36.03 28.73
CA TYR A 1 4.91 35.66 30.06
C TYR A 1 6.46 35.58 30.02
N LYS A 2 7.04 34.94 28.98
CA LYS A 2 8.50 34.84 28.78
C LYS A 2 9.23 36.19 28.72
N SER A 3 8.58 37.26 28.26
CA SER A 3 9.20 38.58 28.16
C SER A 3 9.43 39.26 29.50
N ARG A 4 8.82 38.80 30.57
CA ARG A 4 8.98 39.30 31.93
C ARG A 4 9.84 38.40 32.83
N HIS A 5 10.00 37.13 32.43
CA HIS A 5 10.72 36.06 33.19
C HIS A 5 11.49 35.19 32.19
N PRO A 6 12.64 35.66 31.67
CA PRO A 6 13.37 34.94 30.62
C PRO A 6 13.90 33.56 31.08
N GLU A 7 14.03 33.33 32.36
CA GLU A 7 14.44 32.04 32.94
C GLU A 7 13.29 31.04 33.17
N VAL A 8 12.04 31.42 32.91
CA VAL A 8 10.91 30.47 33.05
C VAL A 8 10.75 29.67 31.78
N GLU A 9 11.12 28.41 31.86
CA GLU A 9 10.82 27.43 30.83
C GLU A 9 9.36 27.00 30.96
N VAL A 10 8.55 27.31 29.94
CA VAL A 10 7.13 26.89 29.92
C VAL A 10 7.05 25.59 29.14
N THR A 11 6.85 24.49 29.86
CA THR A 11 6.52 23.17 29.27
C THR A 11 5.00 22.97 29.29
N TYR A 12 4.46 22.45 28.21
CA TYR A 12 3.05 22.02 28.10
C TYR A 12 2.95 20.81 27.20
N ASN A 13 1.87 20.07 27.35
CA ASN A 13 1.54 18.99 26.46
C ASN A 13 0.60 19.48 25.34
N VAL A 14 0.80 18.96 24.15
CA VAL A 14 -0.10 19.12 23.00
C VAL A 14 -1.00 17.88 22.96
N THR A 15 -2.27 18.05 22.70
CA THR A 15 -3.20 16.95 22.55
C THR A 15 -3.42 16.69 21.07
N LEU A 16 -2.93 15.55 20.58
CA LEU A 16 -3.17 15.06 19.20
C LEU A 16 -4.29 14.02 19.28
N GLY A 17 -5.50 14.40 18.92
CA GLY A 17 -6.66 13.55 19.08
C GLY A 17 -6.88 13.17 20.56
N THR A 18 -6.60 11.92 20.92
CA THR A 18 -6.70 11.40 22.30
C THR A 18 -5.34 11.34 23.00
N GLN A 19 -4.23 11.46 22.26
CA GLN A 19 -2.87 11.29 22.75
C GLN A 19 -2.29 12.62 23.25
N GLN A 20 -1.69 12.59 24.44
CA GLN A 20 -0.95 13.74 24.98
C GLN A 20 0.54 13.61 24.71
N VAL A 21 1.10 14.60 24.03
CA VAL A 21 2.49 14.65 23.60
C VAL A 21 3.18 15.85 24.23
N SER A 22 4.38 15.64 24.76
CA SER A 22 5.21 16.73 25.25
C SER A 22 5.58 17.68 24.10
N ARG A 23 5.48 18.99 24.30
CA ARG A 23 5.98 19.98 23.35
C ARG A 23 7.45 19.79 22.97
N GLU A 24 8.22 19.19 23.85
CA GLU A 24 9.65 18.96 23.69
C GLU A 24 9.94 17.60 23.02
N ALA A 25 8.91 16.87 22.55
CA ALA A 25 9.09 15.60 21.89
C ALA A 25 9.89 15.79 20.58
N GLU A 26 10.88 14.93 20.38
CA GLU A 26 11.66 14.86 19.14
C GLU A 26 11.18 13.73 18.24
N ASP A 27 10.71 12.65 18.85
CA ASP A 27 10.10 11.48 18.19
C ASP A 27 8.67 11.28 18.69
N LEU A 28 7.79 10.92 17.78
CA LEU A 28 6.38 10.65 18.07
C LEU A 28 5.93 9.39 17.33
N GLU A 29 5.31 8.48 18.05
CA GLU A 29 4.51 7.40 17.47
C GLU A 29 3.05 7.75 17.67
N LEU A 30 2.33 7.91 16.57
CA LEU A 30 0.93 8.32 16.58
C LEU A 30 0.04 7.08 16.49
N GLU A 31 -0.90 7.00 17.43
CA GLU A 31 -1.91 5.93 17.41
C GLU A 31 -2.83 6.08 16.16
N PRO A 32 -3.25 4.97 15.52
CA PRO A 32 -4.01 5.00 14.25
C PRO A 32 -5.26 5.89 14.29
N GLU A 33 -6.01 5.86 15.40
CA GLU A 33 -7.21 6.67 15.59
C GLU A 33 -6.95 8.18 15.69
N ASN A 34 -5.69 8.58 15.84
CA ASN A 34 -5.28 9.98 15.88
C ASN A 34 -4.72 10.47 14.54
N THR A 35 -4.71 9.62 13.51
CA THR A 35 -4.25 9.96 12.17
C THR A 35 -5.37 10.64 11.38
N ASP A 36 -5.54 11.94 11.60
CA ASP A 36 -6.48 12.80 10.89
C ASP A 36 -5.70 13.96 10.26
N PHE A 37 -5.84 14.15 8.95
CA PHE A 37 -5.04 15.11 8.19
C PHE A 37 -5.18 16.54 8.70
N ASP A 38 -6.42 17.03 8.86
CA ASP A 38 -6.67 18.43 9.24
C ASP A 38 -6.10 18.72 10.63
N ARG A 39 -6.28 17.79 11.56
CA ARG A 39 -5.72 17.91 12.90
C ARG A 39 -4.20 17.86 12.90
N LEU A 40 -3.59 16.96 12.15
CA LEU A 40 -2.13 16.89 12.04
C LEU A 40 -1.57 18.21 11.50
N MET A 41 -2.20 18.77 10.47
CA MET A 41 -1.81 20.08 9.90
C MET A 41 -1.89 21.22 10.91
N GLU A 42 -2.88 21.17 11.82
CA GLU A 42 -3.05 22.22 12.84
C GLU A 42 -2.17 21.99 14.07
N ASP A 43 -2.03 20.75 14.52
CA ASP A 43 -1.46 20.46 15.84
C ASP A 43 0.06 20.30 15.83
N LEU A 44 0.65 19.78 14.74
CA LEU A 44 2.11 19.57 14.64
C LEU A 44 2.91 20.88 14.76
N GLN A 45 2.33 22.02 14.39
CA GLN A 45 2.98 23.33 14.58
C GLN A 45 3.32 23.65 16.06
N TYR A 46 2.64 23.00 17.01
CA TYR A 46 2.88 23.17 18.43
C TYR A 46 3.99 22.26 19.00
N LEU A 47 4.58 21.41 18.13
CA LEU A 47 5.68 20.49 18.43
C LEU A 47 6.99 20.94 17.74
N PRO A 48 7.60 22.07 18.12
CA PRO A 48 8.68 22.70 17.37
C PRO A 48 10.00 21.91 17.36
N LYS A 49 10.11 20.86 18.17
CA LYS A 49 11.29 20.00 18.24
C LYS A 49 11.09 18.65 17.56
N LEU A 50 9.89 18.40 17.02
CA LEU A 50 9.58 17.12 16.39
C LEU A 50 10.42 16.92 15.14
N ARG A 51 11.17 15.83 15.12
CA ARG A 51 12.05 15.44 14.01
C ARG A 51 11.57 14.20 13.29
N LYS A 52 10.79 13.36 13.99
CA LYS A 52 10.31 12.13 13.45
C LYS A 52 8.90 11.82 13.97
N ILE A 53 8.04 11.42 13.07
CA ILE A 53 6.71 10.91 13.39
C ILE A 53 6.49 9.59 12.67
N THR A 54 6.03 8.58 13.41
CA THR A 54 5.55 7.31 12.86
C THR A 54 4.04 7.31 12.95
N LEU A 55 3.36 7.05 11.84
CA LEU A 55 1.90 7.10 11.75
C LEU A 55 1.34 6.02 10.83
N ASP A 56 0.05 5.70 11.01
CA ASP A 56 -0.70 4.88 10.08
C ASP A 56 -1.12 5.72 8.87
N GLY A 57 -0.49 5.45 7.73
CA GLY A 57 -0.78 6.15 6.47
C GLY A 57 -2.01 5.62 5.74
N THR A 58 -2.68 4.58 6.26
CA THR A 58 -3.81 3.94 5.56
C THR A 58 -4.99 4.91 5.40
N ALA A 59 -5.29 5.69 6.44
CA ALA A 59 -6.36 6.66 6.45
C ALA A 59 -6.08 7.95 5.64
N LEU A 60 -4.82 8.20 5.27
CA LEU A 60 -4.41 9.38 4.54
C LEU A 60 -4.31 9.10 3.04
N THR A 61 -4.67 10.07 2.22
CA THR A 61 -4.42 10.05 0.79
C THR A 61 -2.94 10.32 0.49
N ARG A 62 -2.51 9.99 -0.72
CA ARG A 62 -1.15 10.27 -1.17
C ARG A 62 -0.84 11.78 -1.19
N GLU A 63 -1.84 12.57 -1.58
CA GLU A 63 -1.78 14.03 -1.64
C GLU A 63 -1.64 14.63 -0.24
N GLU A 64 -2.39 14.14 0.73
CA GLU A 64 -2.30 14.55 2.14
C GLU A 64 -0.95 14.23 2.76
N LEU A 65 -0.42 13.03 2.50
CA LEU A 65 0.94 12.65 2.93
C LEU A 65 2.01 13.57 2.32
N SER A 66 1.88 13.90 1.03
CA SER A 66 2.79 14.84 0.37
C SER A 66 2.71 16.23 1.01
N GLN A 67 1.50 16.71 1.25
CA GLN A 67 1.28 18.02 1.85
C GLN A 67 1.81 18.12 3.28
N LEU A 68 1.69 17.07 4.09
CA LEU A 68 2.29 17.01 5.43
C LEU A 68 3.81 17.12 5.35
N ARG A 69 4.45 16.37 4.46
CA ARG A 69 5.91 16.38 4.24
C ARG A 69 6.42 17.72 3.74
N ASP A 70 5.69 18.35 2.82
CA ASP A 70 6.03 19.66 2.28
C ASP A 70 5.85 20.78 3.32
N THR A 71 4.89 20.63 4.24
CA THR A 71 4.64 21.63 5.29
C THR A 71 5.63 21.52 6.44
N TYR A 72 6.02 20.31 6.80
CA TYR A 72 6.90 20.01 7.93
C TYR A 72 8.23 19.39 7.44
N GLU A 73 8.95 20.12 6.60
CA GLU A 73 10.18 19.68 5.91
C GLU A 73 11.29 19.16 6.87
N GLU A 74 11.33 19.64 8.11
CA GLU A 74 12.31 19.22 9.12
C GLU A 74 11.90 17.92 9.86
N THR A 75 10.66 17.43 9.61
CA THR A 75 10.11 16.25 10.27
C THR A 75 10.07 15.05 9.29
N VAL A 76 10.68 13.96 9.69
CA VAL A 76 10.63 12.70 8.94
C VAL A 76 9.33 11.97 9.24
N PHE A 77 8.50 11.76 8.24
CA PHE A 77 7.27 10.96 8.34
C PHE A 77 7.54 9.52 7.92
N LEU A 78 7.44 8.59 8.87
CA LEU A 78 7.49 7.15 8.63
C LEU A 78 6.06 6.61 8.62
N CYS A 79 5.62 6.17 7.46
CA CYS A 79 4.26 5.64 7.29
C CYS A 79 4.26 4.13 7.32
N HIS A 80 3.29 3.58 8.05
CA HIS A 80 2.91 2.18 7.96
C HIS A 80 1.51 2.08 7.36
N PHE A 81 1.24 1.00 6.65
CA PHE A 81 -0.04 0.77 5.98
C PHE A 81 -0.64 -0.55 6.44
N GLN A 82 -1.92 -0.55 6.72
CA GLN A 82 -2.66 -1.76 7.07
C GLN A 82 -3.19 -2.41 5.79
N ILE A 83 -2.85 -3.67 5.57
CA ILE A 83 -3.35 -4.46 4.43
C ILE A 83 -3.72 -5.84 4.97
N LEU A 84 -4.99 -6.22 4.85
CA LEU A 84 -5.53 -7.52 5.31
C LEU A 84 -5.12 -7.86 6.76
N GLY A 85 -5.15 -6.87 7.65
CA GLY A 85 -4.79 -7.03 9.06
C GLY A 85 -3.30 -7.11 9.38
N ASN A 86 -2.43 -6.97 8.38
CA ASN A 86 -0.98 -6.90 8.56
C ASN A 86 -0.49 -5.46 8.35
N THR A 87 0.61 -5.12 9.03
CA THR A 87 1.24 -3.79 8.97
C THR A 87 2.48 -3.83 8.08
N TYR A 88 2.53 -2.96 7.10
CA TYR A 88 3.64 -2.85 6.14
C TYR A 88 4.24 -1.45 6.16
N PRO A 89 5.57 -1.32 6.23
CA PRO A 89 6.23 -0.02 6.11
C PRO A 89 6.18 0.50 4.66
N GLU A 90 6.35 1.80 4.50
CA GLU A 90 6.29 2.49 3.20
C GLU A 90 7.35 2.00 2.19
N ASP A 91 8.47 1.48 2.67
CA ASP A 91 9.57 0.95 1.86
C ASP A 91 9.40 -0.54 1.48
N THR A 92 8.20 -1.10 1.71
CA THR A 92 7.86 -2.47 1.31
C THR A 92 8.08 -2.66 -0.18
N GLN A 93 8.88 -3.67 -0.53
CA GLN A 93 9.19 -4.02 -1.93
C GLN A 93 8.44 -5.25 -2.42
N GLU A 94 8.15 -6.17 -1.53
CA GLU A 94 7.45 -7.41 -1.81
C GLU A 94 6.24 -7.54 -0.89
N LEU A 95 5.08 -7.83 -1.45
CA LEU A 95 3.84 -7.91 -0.71
C LEU A 95 3.14 -9.24 -1.01
N ASP A 96 2.82 -9.99 0.04
CA ASP A 96 1.99 -11.18 -0.05
C ASP A 96 0.57 -10.84 0.41
N VAL A 97 -0.36 -10.91 -0.53
CA VAL A 97 -1.80 -10.76 -0.32
C VAL A 97 -2.57 -11.96 -0.91
N SER A 98 -1.95 -13.13 -0.90
CA SER A 98 -2.50 -14.38 -1.42
C SER A 98 -3.81 -14.81 -0.76
N GLN A 99 -4.10 -14.30 0.45
CA GLN A 99 -5.35 -14.55 1.18
C GLN A 99 -6.48 -13.58 0.79
N MET A 100 -6.21 -12.63 -0.11
CA MET A 100 -7.18 -11.62 -0.52
C MET A 100 -8.33 -12.23 -1.32
N THR A 101 -9.52 -11.76 -1.04
CA THR A 101 -10.75 -12.06 -1.79
C THR A 101 -11.12 -10.93 -2.74
N GLY A 102 -12.04 -11.16 -3.67
CA GLY A 102 -12.52 -10.13 -4.59
C GLY A 102 -13.19 -8.92 -3.90
N GLU A 103 -13.70 -9.09 -2.68
CA GLU A 103 -14.35 -8.01 -1.93
C GLU A 103 -13.34 -6.97 -1.40
N GLU A 104 -12.09 -7.36 -1.20
CA GLU A 104 -11.03 -6.53 -0.63
C GLU A 104 -10.19 -5.79 -1.69
N VAL A 105 -10.39 -6.11 -2.96
CA VAL A 105 -9.57 -5.60 -4.08
C VAL A 105 -9.51 -4.08 -4.16
N GLU A 106 -10.63 -3.40 -3.98
CA GLU A 106 -10.69 -1.93 -4.07
C GLU A 106 -9.90 -1.29 -2.92
N GLU A 107 -10.09 -1.76 -1.69
CA GLU A 107 -9.38 -1.28 -0.52
C GLU A 107 -7.87 -1.50 -0.64
N VAL A 108 -7.47 -2.72 -1.02
CA VAL A 108 -6.06 -3.06 -1.22
C VAL A 108 -5.46 -2.21 -2.34
N ALA A 109 -6.15 -2.02 -3.47
CA ALA A 109 -5.67 -1.20 -4.58
C ALA A 109 -5.39 0.26 -4.17
N GLU A 110 -6.21 0.84 -3.30
CA GLU A 110 -5.99 2.19 -2.76
C GLU A 110 -4.71 2.27 -1.91
N VAL A 111 -4.47 1.25 -1.09
CA VAL A 111 -3.26 1.22 -0.24
C VAL A 111 -2.00 0.95 -1.07
N LEU A 112 -2.06 0.05 -2.06
CA LEU A 112 -0.92 -0.23 -2.93
C LEU A 112 -0.35 1.02 -3.62
N GLN A 113 -1.21 1.98 -3.98
CA GLN A 113 -0.78 3.24 -4.60
C GLN A 113 0.11 4.09 -3.67
N LYS A 114 0.07 3.84 -2.37
CA LYS A 114 0.83 4.56 -1.33
C LYS A 114 2.19 3.90 -1.03
N LEU A 115 2.49 2.75 -1.66
CA LEU A 115 3.75 2.00 -1.50
C LEU A 115 4.69 2.27 -2.69
N PRO A 116 5.50 3.33 -2.65
CA PRO A 116 6.28 3.79 -3.81
C PRO A 116 7.42 2.84 -4.20
N MET A 117 7.84 1.96 -3.28
CA MET A 117 8.95 1.04 -3.49
C MET A 117 8.50 -0.37 -3.89
N LEU A 118 7.18 -0.60 -4.04
CA LEU A 118 6.61 -1.90 -4.31
C LEU A 118 7.05 -2.42 -5.68
N GLN A 119 7.65 -3.62 -5.71
CA GLN A 119 8.21 -4.26 -6.90
C GLN A 119 7.45 -5.53 -7.28
N SER A 120 6.95 -6.27 -6.29
CA SER A 120 6.22 -7.51 -6.52
C SER A 120 5.07 -7.71 -5.56
N VAL A 121 3.99 -8.32 -6.07
CA VAL A 121 2.79 -8.67 -5.33
C VAL A 121 2.46 -10.13 -5.57
N GLU A 122 2.42 -10.92 -4.51
CA GLU A 122 2.02 -12.33 -4.53
C GLU A 122 0.52 -12.45 -4.29
N LEU A 123 -0.20 -13.01 -5.26
CA LEU A 123 -1.64 -13.24 -5.22
C LEU A 123 -2.01 -14.73 -5.18
N MET A 124 -1.02 -15.63 -5.14
CA MET A 124 -1.25 -17.08 -5.09
C MET A 124 -1.00 -17.61 -3.69
N ASP A 125 -1.86 -18.50 -3.24
CA ASP A 125 -1.57 -19.31 -2.07
C ASP A 125 -0.51 -20.39 -2.38
N GLY A 126 -0.06 -21.11 -1.36
CA GLY A 126 0.95 -22.17 -1.51
C GLY A 126 0.52 -23.38 -2.37
N GLU A 127 -0.70 -23.37 -2.92
CA GLU A 127 -1.25 -24.36 -3.86
C GLU A 127 -1.39 -23.79 -5.28
N ASP A 128 -0.74 -22.68 -5.58
CA ASP A 128 -0.85 -21.96 -6.87
C ASP A 128 -2.30 -21.56 -7.21
N LYS A 129 -3.11 -21.26 -6.20
CA LYS A 129 -4.48 -20.80 -6.36
C LYS A 129 -4.59 -19.32 -6.03
N SER A 130 -5.43 -18.64 -6.79
CA SER A 130 -5.93 -17.32 -6.48
C SER A 130 -7.45 -17.35 -6.60
N GLU A 131 -8.15 -16.77 -5.65
CA GLU A 131 -9.62 -16.61 -5.71
C GLU A 131 -10.03 -15.40 -6.55
N LEU A 132 -9.06 -14.60 -7.00
CA LEU A 132 -9.27 -13.39 -7.77
C LEU A 132 -9.59 -13.70 -9.24
N THR A 133 -10.43 -12.88 -9.82
CA THR A 133 -10.67 -12.87 -11.26
C THR A 133 -9.58 -12.09 -12.00
N LEU A 134 -9.45 -12.26 -13.31
CA LEU A 134 -8.53 -11.46 -14.13
C LEU A 134 -8.89 -9.97 -14.12
N GLU A 135 -10.17 -9.62 -13.91
CA GLU A 135 -10.59 -8.24 -13.75
C GLU A 135 -10.06 -7.64 -12.45
N ASP A 136 -10.10 -8.39 -11.35
CA ASP A 136 -9.55 -7.99 -10.07
C ASP A 136 -8.04 -7.77 -10.17
N VAL A 137 -7.31 -8.70 -10.75
CA VAL A 137 -5.87 -8.56 -11.03
C VAL A 137 -5.59 -7.32 -11.87
N SER A 138 -6.39 -7.06 -12.91
CA SER A 138 -6.24 -5.86 -13.76
C SER A 138 -6.44 -4.55 -12.97
N LYS A 139 -7.32 -4.52 -11.98
CA LYS A 139 -7.51 -3.35 -11.11
C LYS A 139 -6.26 -3.08 -10.26
N LEU A 140 -5.72 -4.13 -9.64
CA LEU A 140 -4.49 -4.03 -8.84
C LEU A 140 -3.29 -3.58 -9.69
N GLN A 141 -3.12 -4.14 -10.89
CA GLN A 141 -2.07 -3.74 -11.82
C GLN A 141 -2.17 -2.27 -12.25
N LYS A 142 -3.39 -1.75 -12.43
CA LYS A 142 -3.61 -0.32 -12.73
C LYS A 142 -3.26 0.57 -11.55
N ALA A 143 -3.46 0.09 -10.34
CA ALA A 143 -3.09 0.84 -9.14
C ALA A 143 -1.57 1.01 -9.01
N VAL A 144 -0.78 -0.03 -9.38
CA VAL A 144 0.68 -0.02 -9.30
C VAL A 144 1.31 -0.56 -10.60
N PRO A 145 1.36 0.24 -11.67
CA PRO A 145 1.79 -0.23 -13.00
C PRO A 145 3.26 -0.70 -13.06
N GLY A 146 4.07 -0.35 -12.05
CA GLY A 146 5.49 -0.73 -11.98
C GLY A 146 5.78 -2.03 -11.27
N ALA A 147 4.80 -2.57 -10.52
CA ALA A 147 4.97 -3.81 -9.77
C ALA A 147 4.68 -5.04 -10.62
N LYS A 148 5.35 -6.14 -10.32
CA LYS A 148 5.08 -7.46 -10.92
C LYS A 148 4.05 -8.19 -10.06
N PHE A 149 3.05 -8.77 -10.71
CA PHE A 149 2.01 -9.54 -10.03
C PHE A 149 2.17 -11.02 -10.33
N HIS A 150 2.23 -11.83 -9.29
CA HIS A 150 2.29 -13.28 -9.37
C HIS A 150 0.89 -13.85 -9.08
N TYR A 151 0.27 -14.43 -10.08
CA TYR A 151 -1.08 -14.98 -9.99
C TYR A 151 -1.27 -16.17 -10.91
N SER A 152 -2.32 -16.93 -10.68
CA SER A 152 -2.73 -18.04 -11.53
C SER A 152 -4.10 -17.79 -12.16
N PHE A 153 -4.32 -18.34 -13.32
CA PHE A 153 -5.56 -18.20 -14.07
C PHE A 153 -5.88 -19.47 -14.88
N ASP A 154 -7.14 -19.62 -15.25
CA ASP A 154 -7.54 -20.74 -16.08
C ASP A 154 -7.42 -20.39 -17.55
N LEU A 155 -6.60 -21.15 -18.27
CA LEU A 155 -6.40 -20.98 -19.69
C LEU A 155 -6.78 -22.26 -20.44
N PHE A 156 -7.85 -22.22 -21.22
CA PHE A 156 -8.40 -23.37 -21.94
C PHE A 156 -8.67 -24.61 -21.06
N GLY A 157 -9.10 -24.36 -19.81
CA GLY A 157 -9.36 -25.42 -18.83
C GLY A 157 -8.08 -26.06 -18.27
N LYS A 158 -6.96 -25.36 -18.32
CA LYS A 158 -5.74 -25.68 -17.60
C LYS A 158 -5.39 -24.50 -16.71
N ARG A 159 -5.12 -24.77 -15.43
CA ARG A 159 -4.58 -23.77 -14.51
C ARG A 159 -3.14 -23.48 -14.91
N VAL A 160 -2.80 -22.22 -15.05
CA VAL A 160 -1.47 -21.70 -15.36
C VAL A 160 -1.12 -20.57 -14.40
N SER A 161 0.16 -20.40 -14.14
CA SER A 161 0.70 -19.36 -13.28
C SER A 161 1.60 -18.41 -14.08
N THR A 162 1.68 -17.15 -13.67
CA THR A 162 2.66 -16.20 -14.20
C THR A 162 4.10 -16.61 -13.93
N LEU A 163 4.34 -17.57 -13.02
CA LEU A 163 5.65 -18.12 -12.71
C LEU A 163 6.00 -19.37 -13.52
N ASP A 164 5.06 -19.90 -14.33
CA ASP A 164 5.31 -21.07 -15.16
C ASP A 164 6.38 -20.78 -16.22
N GLU A 165 7.43 -21.60 -16.26
CA GLU A 165 8.50 -21.51 -17.27
C GLU A 165 8.04 -22.01 -18.64
N ARG A 166 7.01 -22.86 -18.67
CA ARG A 166 6.52 -23.50 -19.89
C ARG A 166 5.04 -23.87 -19.78
N ILE A 167 4.25 -23.38 -20.71
CA ILE A 167 2.84 -23.70 -20.84
C ILE A 167 2.63 -24.64 -22.05
N GLU A 168 2.17 -25.86 -21.82
CA GLU A 168 1.89 -26.83 -22.87
C GLU A 168 0.40 -27.16 -22.93
N PHE A 169 -0.17 -27.06 -24.12
CA PHE A 169 -1.53 -27.49 -24.43
C PHE A 169 -1.50 -28.71 -25.33
N LYS A 170 -1.68 -29.91 -24.75
CA LYS A 170 -1.74 -31.15 -25.53
C LYS A 170 -3.15 -31.35 -26.11
N ASN A 171 -3.23 -31.58 -27.43
CA ASN A 171 -4.44 -32.01 -28.14
C ASN A 171 -5.64 -31.04 -28.10
N LYS A 172 -5.43 -29.74 -27.90
CA LYS A 172 -6.50 -28.76 -28.02
C LYS A 172 -6.43 -28.06 -29.38
N ARG A 173 -7.50 -28.23 -30.18
CA ARG A 173 -7.70 -27.38 -31.35
C ARG A 173 -8.34 -26.09 -30.85
N LEU A 174 -7.67 -24.98 -31.06
CA LEU A 174 -8.21 -23.65 -30.84
C LEU A 174 -9.10 -23.34 -32.03
N GLY A 175 -10.43 -23.42 -31.86
CA GLY A 175 -11.40 -23.05 -32.87
C GLY A 175 -11.65 -21.54 -32.89
N ASP A 176 -12.25 -21.05 -33.99
CA ASP A 176 -12.56 -19.63 -34.19
C ASP A 176 -13.54 -19.05 -33.12
N ASP A 177 -14.24 -19.92 -32.40
CA ASP A 177 -15.17 -19.59 -31.32
C ASP A 177 -14.48 -19.19 -30.00
N ARG A 178 -13.14 -19.26 -29.93
CA ARG A 178 -12.32 -18.92 -28.76
C ARG A 178 -11.42 -17.71 -28.93
N GLU A 179 -11.71 -16.85 -29.89
CA GLU A 179 -10.88 -15.68 -30.18
C GLU A 179 -10.80 -14.72 -28.99
N GLU A 180 -11.90 -14.53 -28.26
CA GLU A 180 -11.91 -13.67 -27.07
C GLU A 180 -11.09 -14.26 -25.90
N GLU A 181 -11.23 -15.57 -25.68
CA GLU A 181 -10.44 -16.31 -24.66
C GLU A 181 -8.93 -16.24 -25.02
N LEU A 182 -8.60 -16.31 -26.30
CA LEU A 182 -7.23 -16.16 -26.80
C LEU A 182 -6.68 -14.74 -26.58
N ARG A 183 -7.48 -13.70 -26.80
CA ARG A 183 -7.07 -12.31 -26.59
C ARG A 183 -6.79 -12.05 -25.11
N GLN A 184 -7.70 -12.48 -24.23
CA GLN A 184 -7.51 -12.37 -22.78
C GLN A 184 -6.26 -13.15 -22.34
N ALA A 185 -6.06 -14.35 -22.88
CA ALA A 185 -4.87 -15.14 -22.60
C ALA A 185 -3.57 -14.44 -23.04
N LEU A 186 -3.55 -13.81 -24.20
CA LEU A 186 -2.36 -13.10 -24.69
C LEU A 186 -2.00 -11.89 -23.83
N ASP A 187 -2.99 -11.19 -23.29
CA ASP A 187 -2.74 -10.08 -22.37
C ASP A 187 -2.14 -10.54 -21.05
N VAL A 188 -2.63 -11.64 -20.52
CA VAL A 188 -2.10 -12.25 -19.29
C VAL A 188 -0.71 -12.86 -19.48
N LEU A 189 -0.48 -13.51 -20.63
CA LEU A 189 0.81 -14.13 -20.94
C LEU A 189 1.96 -13.10 -21.01
N LYS A 190 1.69 -11.81 -21.22
CA LYS A 190 2.70 -10.75 -21.11
C LYS A 190 3.29 -10.60 -19.71
N ASP A 191 2.54 -11.00 -18.69
CA ASP A 191 2.97 -10.93 -17.28
C ASP A 191 3.81 -12.15 -16.86
N CYS A 192 3.87 -13.19 -17.71
CA CYS A 192 4.66 -14.37 -17.41
C CYS A 192 6.17 -14.08 -17.47
N LYS A 193 6.90 -14.60 -16.49
CA LYS A 193 8.32 -14.30 -16.22
C LYS A 193 9.27 -14.60 -17.40
N TYR A 194 8.87 -15.51 -18.29
CA TYR A 194 9.74 -16.06 -19.34
C TYR A 194 9.23 -15.81 -20.77
N MET A 195 8.35 -14.84 -20.97
CA MET A 195 7.92 -14.41 -22.30
C MET A 195 8.47 -13.06 -22.70
#